data_bfb8da74f822febe23e042624045dca9
#
_entry.id   bfb8da74f822febe23e042624045dca9
#
_cell.length_a   1.000
_cell.length_b   1.000
_cell.length_c   1.000
_cell.angle_alpha   90.00
_cell.angle_beta   90.00
_cell.angle_gamma   90.00
#
_symmetry.space_group_name_H-M   'P 1'
#
loop_
_entity.id
_entity.type
_entity.pdbx_description
1 polymer ?
#
loop_
_entity_poly.entity_id
_entity_poly.type
_entity_poly.pdbx_seq_one_letter_code
_entity_poly.pdbx_strand_id
1 'polypeptide(L)'
;MQIAIVLYPSFTALDFIGPYEVLRNLPDTEVRFVWHEPGPVTADSGVLMVGATHSFDETPSPDVVLVPGGPGTTMVARDEKVLDWLRQVYPGTTWMASVCSGSVVLAAAGLLDGKRATSHWSVLSALKLMGATPVGDQRIVRADPDGKVITAAGVSAGIDLAMWLAGQIGGEAKAKAIQLMIEYDPQPPFDSGHMSKASAATKASATALLGKDMIKPEPLKAGVLLAWDQAVRRVRGRRSA
;
A
#
# COMPACT_ATOMS: atom_id res chain seq x y z
N MET A 1 6.58 9.72 -18.00
CA MET A 1 5.65 9.40 -16.89
C MET A 1 6.45 9.28 -15.59
N GLN A 2 5.97 9.86 -14.49
CA GLN A 2 6.66 9.80 -13.20
C GLN A 2 5.89 8.87 -12.23
N ILE A 3 6.59 7.91 -11.66
CA ILE A 3 6.04 6.98 -10.65
C ILE A 3 6.71 7.28 -9.31
N ALA A 4 5.93 7.66 -8.31
CA ALA A 4 6.40 7.85 -6.95
C ALA A 4 6.05 6.62 -6.10
N ILE A 5 7.06 5.99 -5.51
CA ILE A 5 6.89 4.91 -4.54
C ILE A 5 7.29 5.45 -3.17
N VAL A 6 6.33 5.52 -2.26
CA VAL A 6 6.57 6.03 -0.90
C VAL A 6 7.37 4.99 -0.12
N LEU A 7 8.54 5.38 0.40
CA LEU A 7 9.30 4.56 1.34
C LEU A 7 9.24 5.20 2.72
N TYR A 8 9.11 4.39 3.75
CA TYR A 8 9.05 4.86 5.14
C TYR A 8 9.63 3.81 6.10
N PRO A 9 10.13 4.19 7.27
CA PRO A 9 10.71 3.23 8.21
C PRO A 9 9.77 2.06 8.53
N SER A 10 10.30 0.83 8.48
CA SER A 10 9.57 -0.43 8.67
C SER A 10 8.50 -0.72 7.59
N PHE A 11 8.74 -0.31 6.34
CA PHE A 11 7.97 -0.80 5.19
C PHE A 11 8.28 -2.29 4.93
N THR A 12 7.35 -3.04 4.38
CA THR A 12 7.58 -4.42 3.92
C THR A 12 8.21 -4.41 2.53
N ALA A 13 9.40 -4.99 2.40
CA ALA A 13 10.23 -4.87 1.20
C ALA A 13 9.52 -5.33 -0.08
N LEU A 14 8.85 -6.49 -0.08
CA LEU A 14 8.22 -7.02 -1.28
C LEU A 14 7.03 -6.15 -1.77
N ASP A 15 6.40 -5.38 -0.86
CA ASP A 15 5.28 -4.50 -1.20
C ASP A 15 5.67 -3.42 -2.22
N PHE A 16 6.95 -3.01 -2.25
CA PHE A 16 7.43 -2.03 -3.23
C PHE A 16 8.35 -2.65 -4.29
N ILE A 17 9.24 -3.59 -3.92
CA ILE A 17 10.20 -4.20 -4.88
C ILE A 17 9.45 -4.97 -5.98
N GLY A 18 8.41 -5.74 -5.62
CA GLY A 18 7.60 -6.45 -6.60
C GLY A 18 6.97 -5.52 -7.64
N PRO A 19 6.21 -4.50 -7.24
CA PRO A 19 5.70 -3.49 -8.16
C PRO A 19 6.80 -2.72 -8.91
N TYR A 20 7.90 -2.37 -8.23
CA TYR A 20 9.03 -1.68 -8.87
C TYR A 20 9.60 -2.48 -10.04
N GLU A 21 9.85 -3.79 -9.86
CA GLU A 21 10.39 -4.65 -10.92
C GLU A 21 9.49 -4.73 -12.15
N VAL A 22 8.20 -4.54 -12.01
CA VAL A 22 7.26 -4.48 -13.13
C VAL A 22 7.25 -3.07 -13.74
N LEU A 23 6.98 -2.06 -12.92
CA LEU A 23 6.65 -0.70 -13.39
C LEU A 23 7.85 0.04 -13.99
N ARG A 24 9.08 -0.23 -13.52
CA ARG A 24 10.31 0.35 -14.09
C ARG A 24 10.57 -0.01 -15.55
N ASN A 25 9.88 -1.03 -16.07
CA ASN A 25 10.01 -1.49 -17.45
C ASN A 25 8.97 -0.87 -18.41
N LEU A 26 8.14 0.03 -17.90
CA LEU A 26 7.26 0.83 -18.76
C LEU A 26 8.06 1.86 -19.54
N PRO A 27 7.66 2.21 -20.78
CA PRO A 27 8.36 3.18 -21.57
C PRO A 27 8.30 4.59 -20.95
N ASP A 28 9.35 5.37 -21.15
CA ASP A 28 9.46 6.77 -20.73
C ASP A 28 9.07 6.99 -19.25
N THR A 29 9.51 6.06 -18.38
CA THR A 29 9.17 6.06 -16.96
C THR A 29 10.36 6.47 -16.12
N GLU A 30 10.14 7.48 -15.27
CA GLU A 30 11.01 7.87 -14.16
C GLU A 30 10.41 7.34 -12.85
N VAL A 31 11.13 6.45 -12.13
CA VAL A 31 10.73 5.98 -10.81
C VAL A 31 11.46 6.76 -9.74
N ARG A 32 10.71 7.31 -8.79
CA ARG A 32 11.22 7.99 -7.59
C ARG A 32 10.83 7.23 -6.35
N PHE A 33 11.81 6.97 -5.49
CA PHE A 33 11.57 6.53 -4.12
C PHE A 33 11.47 7.76 -3.24
N VAL A 34 10.32 7.98 -2.63
CA VAL A 34 9.96 9.26 -2.00
C VAL A 34 9.81 9.12 -0.50
N TRP A 35 10.47 10.02 0.23
CA TRP A 35 10.31 10.17 1.67
C TRP A 35 10.43 11.65 2.06
N HIS A 36 10.44 11.96 3.37
CA HIS A 36 10.62 13.33 3.88
C HIS A 36 11.86 14.02 3.31
N GLU A 37 12.96 13.27 3.24
CA GLU A 37 14.25 13.68 2.70
C GLU A 37 14.90 12.49 1.98
N PRO A 38 15.73 12.72 0.96
CA PRO A 38 16.56 11.68 0.36
C PRO A 38 17.48 11.05 1.42
N GLY A 39 17.64 9.74 1.37
CA GLY A 39 18.50 9.04 2.33
C GLY A 39 18.06 7.59 2.59
N PRO A 40 18.77 6.87 3.46
CA PRO A 40 18.49 5.47 3.75
C PRO A 40 17.21 5.30 4.57
N VAL A 41 16.33 4.42 4.12
CA VAL A 41 15.11 3.99 4.82
C VAL A 41 15.20 2.50 5.10
N THR A 42 15.05 2.10 6.36
CA THR A 42 15.18 0.70 6.78
C THR A 42 13.84 -0.02 6.70
N ALA A 43 13.81 -1.18 6.05
CA ALA A 43 12.65 -2.06 5.98
C ALA A 43 12.33 -2.73 7.33
N ASP A 44 11.20 -3.41 7.40
CA ASP A 44 10.67 -4.11 8.58
C ASP A 44 11.63 -5.16 9.17
N SER A 45 12.41 -5.82 8.30
CA SER A 45 13.43 -6.80 8.71
C SER A 45 14.59 -6.21 9.54
N GLY A 46 14.81 -4.90 9.47
CA GLY A 46 15.91 -4.20 10.14
C GLY A 46 17.27 -4.35 9.46
N VAL A 47 17.39 -5.18 8.43
CA VAL A 47 18.67 -5.43 7.71
C VAL A 47 18.68 -4.91 6.29
N LEU A 48 17.52 -4.76 5.65
CA LEU A 48 17.43 -4.16 4.33
C LEU A 48 17.24 -2.65 4.44
N MET A 49 18.12 -1.91 3.80
CA MET A 49 18.02 -0.46 3.63
C MET A 49 17.88 -0.12 2.16
N VAL A 50 16.99 0.82 1.86
CA VAL A 50 16.77 1.34 0.51
C VAL A 50 16.85 2.86 0.55
N GLY A 51 17.53 3.46 -0.42
CA GLY A 51 17.62 4.92 -0.51
C GLY A 51 16.32 5.54 -1.03
N ALA A 52 15.68 6.43 -0.25
CA ALA A 52 14.79 7.41 -0.82
C ALA A 52 15.58 8.34 -1.73
N THR A 53 15.14 8.48 -2.97
CA THR A 53 15.87 9.24 -4.00
C THR A 53 15.45 10.70 -4.06
N HIS A 54 14.23 11.00 -3.61
CA HIS A 54 13.62 12.33 -3.65
C HIS A 54 12.80 12.59 -2.39
N SER A 55 12.65 13.86 -2.06
CA SER A 55 11.67 14.32 -1.07
C SER A 55 10.27 14.43 -1.68
N PHE A 56 9.26 14.64 -0.83
CA PHE A 56 7.90 14.97 -1.28
C PHE A 56 7.86 16.29 -2.05
N ASP A 57 8.61 17.29 -1.61
CA ASP A 57 8.67 18.61 -2.25
C ASP A 57 9.30 18.55 -3.66
N GLU A 58 10.25 17.63 -3.89
CA GLU A 58 10.83 17.36 -5.20
C GLU A 58 9.93 16.52 -6.11
N THR A 59 8.81 16.00 -5.60
CA THR A 59 7.87 15.13 -6.34
C THR A 59 6.44 15.68 -6.25
N PRO A 60 6.18 16.90 -6.77
CA PRO A 60 4.89 17.59 -6.60
C PRO A 60 3.78 17.10 -7.54
N SER A 61 4.10 16.35 -8.61
CA SER A 61 3.12 15.99 -9.64
C SER A 61 3.39 14.61 -10.27
N PRO A 62 3.43 13.53 -9.46
CA PRO A 62 3.62 12.18 -10.00
C PRO A 62 2.36 11.71 -10.74
N ASP A 63 2.55 10.98 -11.85
CA ASP A 63 1.46 10.34 -12.59
C ASP A 63 0.90 9.13 -11.85
N VAL A 64 1.78 8.38 -11.17
CA VAL A 64 1.40 7.19 -10.38
C VAL A 64 2.02 7.31 -9.00
N VAL A 65 1.22 7.05 -7.97
CA VAL A 65 1.69 6.91 -6.59
C VAL A 65 1.45 5.48 -6.10
N LEU A 66 2.46 4.87 -5.51
CA LEU A 66 2.36 3.57 -4.83
C LEU A 66 2.74 3.72 -3.35
N VAL A 67 1.82 3.29 -2.48
CA VAL A 67 2.04 3.25 -1.02
C VAL A 67 2.13 1.79 -0.57
N PRO A 68 3.32 1.30 -0.19
CA PRO A 68 3.49 -0.04 0.37
C PRO A 68 2.90 -0.14 1.77
N GLY A 69 2.77 -1.36 2.29
CA GLY A 69 2.44 -1.61 3.68
C GLY A 69 3.68 -1.93 4.52
N GLY A 70 3.42 -2.38 5.75
CA GLY A 70 4.43 -2.79 6.71
C GLY A 70 4.06 -2.42 8.14
N PRO A 71 4.84 -2.87 9.14
CA PRO A 71 4.62 -2.49 10.55
C PRO A 71 4.64 -0.98 10.79
N GLY A 72 5.36 -0.20 9.97
CA GLY A 72 5.43 1.26 10.03
C GLY A 72 4.14 1.98 9.59
N THR A 73 3.18 1.29 8.98
CA THR A 73 1.95 1.88 8.43
C THR A 73 1.18 2.74 9.44
N THR A 74 1.09 2.31 10.70
CA THR A 74 0.34 3.04 11.73
C THR A 74 0.98 4.39 12.10
N MET A 75 2.30 4.49 12.00
CA MET A 75 3.04 5.75 12.20
C MET A 75 2.81 6.68 11.01
N VAL A 76 2.96 6.16 9.79
CA VAL A 76 2.78 6.93 8.55
C VAL A 76 1.34 7.40 8.37
N ALA A 77 0.36 6.60 8.78
CA ALA A 77 -1.06 6.98 8.76
C ALA A 77 -1.40 8.15 9.72
N ARG A 78 -0.44 8.63 10.50
CA ARG A 78 -0.53 9.81 11.37
C ARG A 78 0.48 10.90 11.01
N ASP A 79 1.29 10.68 10.00
CA ASP A 79 2.28 11.63 9.51
C ASP A 79 1.59 12.63 8.58
N GLU A 80 1.26 13.81 9.09
CA GLU A 80 0.51 14.81 8.33
C GLU A 80 1.26 15.27 7.07
N LYS A 81 2.60 15.29 7.05
CA LYS A 81 3.36 15.64 5.84
C LYS A 81 3.11 14.62 4.72
N VAL A 82 3.07 13.33 5.04
CA VAL A 82 2.72 12.26 4.09
C VAL A 82 1.27 12.39 3.64
N LEU A 83 0.34 12.56 4.59
CA LEU A 83 -1.09 12.63 4.29
C LEU A 83 -1.44 13.86 3.45
N ASP A 84 -0.83 15.00 3.76
CA ASP A 84 -1.04 16.25 3.00
C ASP A 84 -0.45 16.13 1.59
N TRP A 85 0.74 15.57 1.44
CA TRP A 85 1.30 15.31 0.11
C TRP A 85 0.41 14.38 -0.72
N LEU A 86 -0.11 13.30 -0.15
CA LEU A 86 -1.04 12.39 -0.83
C LEU A 86 -2.31 13.12 -1.29
N ARG A 87 -2.88 13.97 -0.45
CA ARG A 87 -4.06 14.81 -0.79
C ARG A 87 -3.74 15.81 -1.90
N GLN A 88 -2.57 16.44 -1.82
CA GLN A 88 -2.12 17.45 -2.77
C GLN A 88 -1.90 16.86 -4.17
N VAL A 89 -1.22 15.70 -4.28
CA VAL A 89 -0.91 15.11 -5.59
C VAL A 89 -2.10 14.35 -6.18
N TYR A 90 -3.02 13.87 -5.34
CA TYR A 90 -4.17 13.06 -5.76
C TYR A 90 -4.95 13.63 -6.95
N PRO A 91 -5.30 14.93 -7.04
CA PRO A 91 -6.05 15.44 -8.18
C PRO A 91 -5.35 15.25 -9.53
N GLY A 92 -4.01 15.38 -9.56
CA GLY A 92 -3.18 15.27 -10.77
C GLY A 92 -2.76 13.85 -11.13
N THR A 93 -2.81 12.88 -10.19
CA THR A 93 -2.37 11.50 -10.49
C THR A 93 -3.33 10.78 -11.44
N THR A 94 -2.79 9.92 -12.29
CA THR A 94 -3.54 8.93 -13.07
C THR A 94 -3.94 7.73 -12.19
N TRP A 95 -3.00 7.27 -11.34
CA TRP A 95 -3.24 6.14 -10.44
C TRP A 95 -2.68 6.43 -9.05
N MET A 96 -3.53 6.20 -8.04
CA MET A 96 -3.18 6.18 -6.62
C MET A 96 -3.30 4.75 -6.13
N ALA A 97 -2.18 4.07 -5.93
CA ALA A 97 -2.13 2.64 -5.64
C ALA A 97 -1.63 2.36 -4.22
N SER A 98 -2.07 1.25 -3.65
CA SER A 98 -1.50 0.72 -2.41
C SER A 98 -1.37 -0.79 -2.42
N VAL A 99 -0.40 -1.29 -1.67
CA VAL A 99 -0.20 -2.72 -1.42
C VAL A 99 -0.30 -2.97 0.08
N CYS A 100 -0.88 -4.13 0.46
CA CYS A 100 -0.91 -4.57 1.86
C CYS A 100 -1.59 -3.54 2.77
N SER A 101 -1.01 -3.20 3.91
CA SER A 101 -1.53 -2.17 4.82
C SER A 101 -1.37 -0.73 4.31
N GLY A 102 -0.73 -0.49 3.17
CA GLY A 102 -0.64 0.83 2.56
C GLY A 102 -2.01 1.48 2.28
N SER A 103 -3.06 0.68 2.09
CA SER A 103 -4.44 1.18 2.00
C SER A 103 -4.93 1.89 3.27
N VAL A 104 -4.37 1.56 4.44
CA VAL A 104 -4.67 2.28 5.70
C VAL A 104 -4.15 3.72 5.64
N VAL A 105 -2.99 3.94 5.00
CA VAL A 105 -2.44 5.30 4.79
C VAL A 105 -3.35 6.09 3.84
N LEU A 106 -3.80 5.47 2.73
CA LEU A 106 -4.76 6.10 1.81
C LEU A 106 -6.08 6.44 2.50
N ALA A 107 -6.57 5.55 3.38
CA ALA A 107 -7.77 5.80 4.18
C ALA A 107 -7.55 6.95 5.18
N ALA A 108 -6.39 7.03 5.82
CA ALA A 108 -6.04 8.15 6.71
C ALA A 108 -5.98 9.49 5.97
N ALA A 109 -5.54 9.49 4.72
CA ALA A 109 -5.60 10.67 3.85
C ALA A 109 -7.03 11.03 3.40
N GLY A 110 -8.06 10.22 3.70
CA GLY A 110 -9.45 10.43 3.28
C GLY A 110 -9.76 9.95 1.84
N LEU A 111 -8.80 9.30 1.17
CA LEU A 111 -8.95 8.92 -0.23
C LEU A 111 -9.83 7.67 -0.44
N LEU A 112 -10.19 6.98 0.64
CA LEU A 112 -11.01 5.76 0.63
C LEU A 112 -12.37 5.92 1.35
N ASP A 113 -12.77 7.14 1.72
CA ASP A 113 -14.03 7.39 2.41
C ASP A 113 -15.23 6.93 1.56
N GLY A 114 -16.06 6.04 2.11
CA GLY A 114 -17.22 5.44 1.44
C GLY A 114 -16.88 4.44 0.32
N LYS A 115 -15.61 4.23 0.01
CA LYS A 115 -15.16 3.44 -1.14
C LYS A 115 -14.82 2.01 -0.77
N ARG A 116 -14.85 1.12 -1.78
CA ARG A 116 -14.37 -0.26 -1.64
C ARG A 116 -12.84 -0.28 -1.61
N ALA A 117 -12.26 -1.13 -0.75
CA ALA A 117 -10.82 -1.30 -0.70
C ALA A 117 -10.45 -2.69 -0.16
N THR A 118 -9.33 -3.24 -0.65
CA THR A 118 -8.68 -4.39 -0.03
C THR A 118 -7.41 -3.97 0.71
N SER A 119 -6.90 -4.88 1.51
CA SER A 119 -5.68 -4.70 2.30
C SER A 119 -5.10 -6.08 2.64
N HIS A 120 -3.99 -6.10 3.38
CA HIS A 120 -3.58 -7.33 4.05
C HIS A 120 -4.71 -7.83 4.96
N TRP A 121 -4.96 -9.14 4.99
CA TRP A 121 -6.07 -9.75 5.74
C TRP A 121 -6.10 -9.35 7.22
N SER A 122 -4.95 -9.11 7.84
CA SER A 122 -4.83 -8.74 9.26
C SER A 122 -5.34 -7.33 9.59
N VAL A 123 -5.48 -6.46 8.60
CA VAL A 123 -5.87 -5.04 8.81
C VAL A 123 -7.15 -4.64 8.06
N LEU A 124 -7.87 -5.59 7.46
CA LEU A 124 -9.15 -5.31 6.79
C LEU A 124 -10.18 -4.64 7.70
N SER A 125 -10.21 -5.02 8.98
CA SER A 125 -11.09 -4.38 9.98
C SER A 125 -10.74 -2.91 10.22
N ALA A 126 -9.46 -2.54 10.10
CA ALA A 126 -9.03 -1.16 10.24
C ALA A 126 -9.60 -0.28 9.11
N LEU A 127 -9.67 -0.77 7.86
CA LEU A 127 -10.30 -0.04 6.76
C LEU A 127 -11.76 0.32 7.06
N LYS A 128 -12.52 -0.61 7.62
CA LYS A 128 -13.91 -0.35 8.04
C LYS A 128 -13.99 0.74 9.10
N LEU A 129 -13.08 0.71 10.07
CA LEU A 129 -13.00 1.74 11.09
C LEU A 129 -12.62 3.09 10.52
N MET A 130 -11.95 3.15 9.38
CA MET A 130 -11.53 4.36 8.70
C MET A 130 -12.48 4.85 7.60
N GLY A 131 -13.67 4.24 7.49
CA GLY A 131 -14.74 4.71 6.59
C GLY A 131 -14.78 4.00 5.23
N ALA A 132 -13.83 3.11 4.93
CA ALA A 132 -13.86 2.31 3.70
C ALA A 132 -14.76 1.07 3.84
N THR A 133 -15.20 0.52 2.71
CA THR A 133 -15.87 -0.79 2.63
C THR A 133 -14.83 -1.87 2.33
N PRO A 134 -14.45 -2.71 3.31
CA PRO A 134 -13.40 -3.70 3.11
C PRO A 134 -13.86 -4.84 2.21
N VAL A 135 -12.99 -5.27 1.29
CA VAL A 135 -13.16 -6.42 0.39
C VAL A 135 -12.02 -7.40 0.66
N GLY A 136 -12.33 -8.56 1.21
CA GLY A 136 -11.32 -9.52 1.67
C GLY A 136 -11.09 -10.72 0.73
N ASP A 137 -11.87 -10.86 -0.32
CA ASP A 137 -11.87 -11.98 -1.28
C ASP A 137 -11.27 -11.63 -2.65
N GLN A 138 -10.83 -10.40 -2.84
CA GLN A 138 -10.22 -9.92 -4.07
C GLN A 138 -8.78 -9.47 -3.83
N ARG A 139 -7.86 -9.91 -4.72
CA ARG A 139 -6.45 -9.53 -4.64
C ARG A 139 -6.21 -8.07 -5.02
N ILE A 140 -7.03 -7.53 -5.92
CA ILE A 140 -6.98 -6.16 -6.41
C ILE A 140 -8.40 -5.59 -6.40
N VAL A 141 -8.57 -4.39 -5.86
CA VAL A 141 -9.86 -3.70 -5.81
C VAL A 141 -9.68 -2.26 -6.31
N ARG A 142 -10.42 -1.90 -7.38
CA ARG A 142 -10.62 -0.49 -7.70
C ARG A 142 -11.64 0.09 -6.73
N ALA A 143 -11.32 1.21 -6.15
CA ALA A 143 -12.15 1.86 -5.13
C ALA A 143 -13.51 2.29 -5.70
N ASP A 144 -13.49 2.84 -6.92
CA ASP A 144 -14.66 3.22 -7.71
C ASP A 144 -14.50 2.67 -9.13
N PRO A 145 -15.58 2.34 -9.87
CA PRO A 145 -15.49 1.80 -11.24
C PRO A 145 -14.68 2.70 -12.19
N ASP A 146 -14.88 4.02 -12.10
CA ASP A 146 -14.18 5.02 -12.90
C ASP A 146 -13.07 5.73 -12.12
N GLY A 147 -12.86 5.31 -10.87
CA GLY A 147 -11.88 5.92 -9.97
C GLY A 147 -10.46 5.47 -10.26
N LYS A 148 -9.53 6.32 -9.86
CA LYS A 148 -8.08 6.10 -10.00
C LYS A 148 -7.41 5.50 -8.77
N VAL A 149 -8.15 5.27 -7.69
CA VAL A 149 -7.63 4.60 -6.49
C VAL A 149 -7.77 3.10 -6.65
N ILE A 150 -6.65 2.39 -6.46
CA ILE A 150 -6.60 0.94 -6.57
C ILE A 150 -5.80 0.36 -5.40
N THR A 151 -6.30 -0.69 -4.78
CA THR A 151 -5.67 -1.32 -3.62
C THR A 151 -5.40 -2.80 -3.90
N ALA A 152 -4.24 -3.28 -3.47
CA ALA A 152 -3.90 -4.70 -3.49
C ALA A 152 -3.89 -5.30 -2.08
N ALA A 153 -4.20 -6.57 -2.01
CA ALA A 153 -4.14 -7.39 -0.80
C ALA A 153 -2.70 -7.54 -0.27
N GLY A 154 -2.43 -8.53 0.56
CA GLY A 154 -1.12 -8.70 1.20
C GLY A 154 0.02 -8.98 0.22
N VAL A 155 1.13 -8.48 0.54
CA VAL A 155 2.52 -8.58 0.08
C VAL A 155 2.69 -8.95 -1.41
N SER A 156 2.53 -10.22 -1.78
CA SER A 156 2.71 -10.69 -3.17
C SER A 156 1.66 -10.16 -4.17
N ALA A 157 0.51 -9.67 -3.69
CA ALA A 157 -0.53 -9.10 -4.54
C ALA A 157 -0.10 -7.77 -5.21
N GLY A 158 0.97 -7.15 -4.70
CA GLY A 158 1.59 -5.98 -5.32
C GLY A 158 2.12 -6.24 -6.72
N ILE A 159 2.61 -7.46 -6.99
CA ILE A 159 3.08 -7.84 -8.34
C ILE A 159 1.89 -7.90 -9.30
N ASP A 160 0.78 -8.54 -8.89
CA ASP A 160 -0.44 -8.63 -9.70
C ASP A 160 -1.01 -7.22 -9.98
N LEU A 161 -1.01 -6.34 -8.97
CA LEU A 161 -1.41 -4.95 -9.13
C LEU A 161 -0.54 -4.23 -10.16
N ALA A 162 0.77 -4.38 -10.06
CA ALA A 162 1.71 -3.73 -10.98
C ALA A 162 1.57 -4.26 -12.41
N MET A 163 1.33 -5.56 -12.59
CA MET A 163 1.02 -6.15 -13.90
C MET A 163 -0.27 -5.58 -14.47
N TRP A 164 -1.30 -5.42 -13.65
CA TRP A 164 -2.54 -4.78 -14.07
C TRP A 164 -2.31 -3.32 -14.48
N LEU A 165 -1.58 -2.53 -13.67
CA LEU A 165 -1.21 -1.15 -13.99
C LEU A 165 -0.39 -1.08 -15.29
N ALA A 166 0.56 -2.00 -15.49
CA ALA A 166 1.34 -2.06 -16.72
C ALA A 166 0.45 -2.27 -17.96
N GLY A 167 -0.60 -3.09 -17.84
CA GLY A 167 -1.60 -3.26 -18.88
C GLY A 167 -2.43 -2.00 -19.16
N GLN A 168 -2.80 -1.25 -18.11
CA GLN A 168 -3.56 0.00 -18.27
C GLN A 168 -2.72 1.14 -18.87
N ILE A 169 -1.43 1.18 -18.55
CA ILE A 169 -0.51 2.26 -18.93
C ILE A 169 0.17 1.97 -20.27
N GLY A 170 0.76 0.78 -20.40
CA GLY A 170 1.58 0.40 -21.56
C GLY A 170 0.84 -0.50 -22.56
N GLY A 171 -0.39 -0.90 -22.25
CA GLY A 171 -1.17 -1.86 -23.03
C GLY A 171 -0.82 -3.32 -22.73
N GLU A 172 -1.74 -4.22 -23.10
CA GLU A 172 -1.66 -5.65 -22.77
C GLU A 172 -0.40 -6.32 -23.33
N ALA A 173 0.00 -5.98 -24.57
CA ALA A 173 1.19 -6.54 -25.19
C ALA A 173 2.46 -6.22 -24.40
N LYS A 174 2.60 -4.98 -23.91
CA LYS A 174 3.74 -4.56 -23.09
C LYS A 174 3.71 -5.26 -21.73
N ALA A 175 2.54 -5.35 -21.09
CA ALA A 175 2.40 -6.06 -19.82
C ALA A 175 2.80 -7.54 -19.95
N LYS A 176 2.35 -8.24 -20.98
CA LYS A 176 2.74 -9.63 -21.26
C LYS A 176 4.25 -9.79 -21.49
N ALA A 177 4.88 -8.84 -22.20
CA ALA A 177 6.31 -8.87 -22.41
C ALA A 177 7.09 -8.67 -21.09
N ILE A 178 6.63 -7.76 -20.22
CA ILE A 178 7.20 -7.57 -18.88
C ILE A 178 7.01 -8.83 -18.04
N GLN A 179 5.81 -9.43 -18.04
CA GLN A 179 5.51 -10.66 -17.31
C GLN A 179 6.48 -11.79 -17.68
N LEU A 180 6.70 -12.00 -18.99
CA LEU A 180 7.64 -13.00 -19.47
C LEU A 180 9.09 -12.66 -19.10
N MET A 181 9.47 -11.39 -19.18
CA MET A 181 10.84 -10.93 -18.87
C MET A 181 11.21 -11.20 -17.41
N ILE A 182 10.25 -11.04 -16.48
CA ILE A 182 10.48 -11.33 -15.05
C ILE A 182 10.09 -12.76 -14.66
N GLU A 183 9.71 -13.62 -15.63
CA GLU A 183 9.23 -14.99 -15.40
C GLU A 183 8.12 -15.08 -14.33
N TYR A 184 7.20 -14.12 -14.31
CA TYR A 184 6.11 -14.14 -13.33
C TYR A 184 5.03 -15.15 -13.73
N ASP A 185 5.27 -16.42 -13.37
CA ASP A 185 4.35 -17.56 -13.52
C ASP A 185 4.20 -18.28 -12.17
N PRO A 186 3.45 -17.70 -11.21
CA PRO A 186 3.44 -18.16 -9.82
C PRO A 186 2.80 -19.54 -9.67
N GLN A 187 3.60 -20.50 -9.18
CA GLN A 187 3.20 -21.88 -8.88
C GLN A 187 3.55 -22.21 -7.43
N PRO A 188 2.82 -21.69 -6.43
CA PRO A 188 3.12 -21.92 -5.04
C PRO A 188 2.98 -23.41 -4.68
N PRO A 189 3.95 -24.00 -3.96
CA PRO A 189 3.92 -25.43 -3.61
C PRO A 189 2.85 -25.78 -2.58
N PHE A 190 2.25 -24.78 -1.93
CA PHE A 190 1.20 -24.94 -0.92
C PHE A 190 -0.01 -24.08 -1.24
N ASP A 191 -1.22 -24.59 -1.01
CA ASP A 191 -2.46 -23.86 -1.21
C ASP A 191 -3.03 -23.28 0.12
N SER A 192 -2.25 -22.44 0.79
CA SER A 192 -2.59 -21.80 2.07
C SER A 192 -2.44 -20.28 2.04
N GLY A 193 -2.24 -19.70 0.86
CA GLY A 193 -1.95 -18.27 0.68
C GLY A 193 -3.16 -17.33 0.83
N HIS A 194 -4.35 -17.85 1.20
CA HIS A 194 -5.55 -17.04 1.42
C HIS A 194 -6.31 -17.52 2.65
N MET A 195 -6.98 -16.58 3.35
CA MET A 195 -7.72 -16.90 4.58
C MET A 195 -8.82 -17.94 4.40
N SER A 196 -9.45 -18.03 3.22
CA SER A 196 -10.46 -19.06 2.93
C SER A 196 -9.88 -20.47 2.74
N LYS A 197 -8.58 -20.57 2.43
CA LYS A 197 -7.88 -21.83 2.12
C LYS A 197 -7.08 -22.36 3.33
N ALA A 198 -6.56 -21.46 4.16
CA ALA A 198 -5.73 -21.80 5.30
C ALA A 198 -6.50 -22.51 6.41
N SER A 199 -5.89 -23.55 7.00
CA SER A 199 -6.43 -24.21 8.21
C SER A 199 -6.42 -23.27 9.43
N ALA A 200 -7.19 -23.62 10.49
CA ALA A 200 -7.20 -22.85 11.73
C ALA A 200 -5.80 -22.78 12.38
N ALA A 201 -5.04 -23.87 12.35
CA ALA A 201 -3.66 -23.92 12.85
C ALA A 201 -2.73 -23.01 12.04
N THR A 202 -2.83 -23.04 10.69
CA THR A 202 -2.06 -22.15 9.82
C THR A 202 -2.36 -20.68 10.07
N LYS A 203 -3.65 -20.34 10.26
CA LYS A 203 -4.08 -18.97 10.60
C LYS A 203 -3.49 -18.51 11.93
N ALA A 204 -3.55 -19.35 12.97
CA ALA A 204 -2.97 -19.04 14.27
C ALA A 204 -1.46 -18.81 14.19
N SER A 205 -0.74 -19.68 13.48
CA SER A 205 0.72 -19.54 13.25
C SER A 205 1.05 -18.28 12.48
N ALA A 206 0.32 -17.96 11.42
CA ALA A 206 0.53 -16.74 10.64
C ALA A 206 0.28 -15.48 11.47
N THR A 207 -0.77 -15.49 12.31
CA THR A 207 -1.06 -14.40 13.25
C THR A 207 0.09 -14.20 14.26
N ALA A 208 0.63 -15.29 14.79
CA ALA A 208 1.77 -15.24 15.71
C ALA A 208 3.05 -14.69 15.04
N LEU A 209 3.30 -15.04 13.77
CA LEU A 209 4.42 -14.49 12.99
C LEU A 209 4.30 -12.98 12.81
N LEU A 210 3.11 -12.50 12.43
CA LEU A 210 2.83 -11.06 12.29
C LEU A 210 2.96 -10.32 13.63
N GLY A 211 2.55 -10.96 14.72
CA GLY A 211 2.60 -10.38 16.06
C GLY A 211 4.00 -10.01 16.51
N LYS A 212 5.04 -10.74 16.09
CA LYS A 212 6.43 -10.44 16.47
C LYS A 212 6.88 -9.04 16.03
N ASP A 213 6.43 -8.57 14.87
CA ASP A 213 6.83 -7.26 14.35
C ASP A 213 5.91 -6.13 14.87
N MET A 214 4.67 -6.45 15.25
CA MET A 214 3.69 -5.50 15.77
C MET A 214 3.80 -5.24 17.28
N ILE A 215 4.47 -6.11 18.04
CA ILE A 215 4.65 -5.96 19.50
C ILE A 215 5.72 -4.90 19.86
N LYS A 216 6.43 -4.34 18.90
CA LYS A 216 7.30 -3.18 19.15
C LYS A 216 6.47 -2.04 19.75
N PRO A 217 6.94 -1.37 20.83
CA PRO A 217 6.11 -0.39 21.57
C PRO A 217 5.62 0.78 20.71
N GLU A 218 6.39 1.20 19.72
CA GLU A 218 6.08 2.35 18.86
C GLU A 218 4.91 2.08 17.88
N PRO A 219 4.88 0.99 17.09
CA PRO A 219 3.72 0.65 16.26
C PRO A 219 2.44 0.44 17.07
N LEU A 220 2.53 -0.19 18.24
CA LEU A 220 1.37 -0.41 19.11
C LEU A 220 0.78 0.90 19.62
N LYS A 221 1.63 1.81 20.13
CA LYS A 221 1.23 3.15 20.58
C LYS A 221 0.61 3.96 19.44
N ALA A 222 1.23 3.93 18.24
CA ALA A 222 0.73 4.62 17.06
C ALA A 222 -0.64 4.08 16.62
N GLY A 223 -0.86 2.76 16.69
CA GLY A 223 -2.15 2.14 16.36
C GLY A 223 -3.28 2.58 17.30
N VAL A 224 -3.02 2.63 18.62
CA VAL A 224 -3.99 3.13 19.61
C VAL A 224 -4.34 4.59 19.35
N LEU A 225 -3.34 5.43 19.10
CA LEU A 225 -3.54 6.85 18.83
C LEU A 225 -4.28 7.07 17.50
N LEU A 226 -3.98 6.28 16.46
CA LEU A 226 -4.71 6.34 15.18
C LEU A 226 -6.20 6.01 15.36
N ALA A 227 -6.52 4.97 16.13
CA ALA A 227 -7.90 4.62 16.45
C ALA A 227 -8.62 5.76 17.20
N TRP A 228 -7.94 6.39 18.14
CA TRP A 228 -8.46 7.55 18.88
C TRP A 228 -8.74 8.75 17.96
N ASP A 229 -7.78 9.11 17.10
CA ASP A 229 -7.91 10.22 16.15
C ASP A 229 -9.11 9.99 15.22
N GLN A 230 -9.32 8.76 14.76
CA GLN A 230 -10.47 8.41 13.92
C GLN A 230 -11.81 8.51 14.70
N ALA A 231 -11.83 8.09 15.95
CA ALA A 231 -13.03 8.23 16.80
C ALA A 231 -13.39 9.71 17.00
N VAL A 232 -12.40 10.57 17.24
CA VAL A 232 -12.60 12.03 17.40
C VAL A 232 -13.11 12.67 16.10
N ARG A 233 -12.52 12.33 14.94
CA ARG A 233 -12.97 12.82 13.63
C ARG A 233 -14.44 12.48 13.37
N ARG A 234 -14.89 11.25 13.67
CA ARG A 234 -16.30 10.83 13.53
C ARG A 234 -17.26 11.61 14.42
N VAL A 235 -16.85 11.86 15.67
CA VAL A 235 -17.69 12.65 16.59
C VAL A 235 -17.82 14.09 16.12
N ARG A 236 -16.73 14.70 15.63
CA ARG A 236 -16.73 16.07 15.11
C ARG A 236 -17.52 16.20 13.81
N GLY A 237 -17.35 15.27 12.86
CA GLY A 237 -18.08 15.26 11.58
C GLY A 237 -19.60 15.09 11.75
N ARG A 238 -20.05 14.39 12.81
CA ARG A 238 -21.50 14.28 13.13
C ARG A 238 -22.10 15.55 13.73
N ARG A 239 -21.29 16.49 14.20
CA ARG A 239 -21.77 17.79 14.76
C ARG A 239 -21.83 18.88 13.71
N SER A 240 -21.29 18.65 12.52
CA SER A 240 -21.26 19.61 11.39
C SER A 240 -22.21 19.23 10.26
N ALA A 241 -22.96 18.15 10.40
CA ALA A 241 -24.03 17.69 9.51
C ALA A 241 -25.38 17.77 10.23
#